data_ddba5934b305f490faf4ca739c649e8b
#
_entry.id   ddba5934b305f490faf4ca739c649e8b
#
_cell.length_a   1.000
_cell.length_b   1.000
_cell.length_c   1.000
_cell.angle_alpha   90.00
_cell.angle_beta   90.00
_cell.angle_gamma   90.00
#
_symmetry.space_group_name_H-M   'P 1'
#
loop_
_entity.id
_entity.type
_entity.pdbx_description
1 polymer ?
#
loop_
_entity_poly.entity_id
_entity_poly.type
_entity_poly.pdbx_seq_one_letter_code
_entity_poly.pdbx_strand_id
1 'polypeptide(L)' 'MNWTSKEKSKYWNKAYQEYSLESGLSLKDLSNWIKINPFVAVAIEDRAIEFLNENQL' A
#
# COMPACT_ATOMS: atom_id res chain seq x y z
N MET A 1 -13.91 -12.50 2.57
CA MET A 1 -12.80 -12.47 3.53
C MET A 1 -12.83 -11.18 4.32
N ASN A 2 -12.80 -11.29 5.63
CA ASN A 2 -12.88 -10.11 6.50
C ASN A 2 -11.51 -9.73 7.01
N TRP A 3 -11.08 -8.54 6.63
CA TRP A 3 -9.85 -7.98 7.16
C TRP A 3 -10.16 -7.28 8.46
N THR A 4 -9.29 -7.43 9.44
CA THR A 4 -9.33 -6.52 10.58
C THR A 4 -8.69 -5.21 10.15
N SER A 5 -9.07 -4.11 10.79
CA SER A 5 -8.45 -2.81 10.50
C SER A 5 -6.95 -2.83 10.73
N LYS A 6 -6.52 -3.60 11.73
CA LYS A 6 -5.10 -3.74 12.08
C LYS A 6 -4.33 -4.44 10.97
N GLU A 7 -4.87 -5.53 10.43
CA GLU A 7 -4.24 -6.25 9.33
C GLU A 7 -4.15 -5.39 8.08
N LYS A 8 -5.24 -4.70 7.75
CA LYS A 8 -5.29 -3.83 6.59
C LYS A 8 -4.22 -2.72 6.69
N SER A 9 -4.10 -2.08 7.84
CA SER A 9 -3.08 -1.06 8.06
C SER A 9 -1.67 -1.61 7.90
N LYS A 10 -1.42 -2.78 8.46
CA LYS A 10 -0.11 -3.42 8.41
C LYS A 10 0.34 -3.67 6.97
N TYR A 11 -0.51 -4.32 6.20
CA TYR A 11 -0.17 -4.66 4.82
C TYR A 11 -0.19 -3.45 3.89
N TRP A 12 -1.06 -2.51 4.15
CA TRP A 12 -1.11 -1.26 3.41
C TRP A 12 0.19 -0.46 3.60
N ASN A 13 0.65 -0.36 4.84
CA ASN A 13 1.92 0.34 5.13
C ASN A 13 3.11 -0.35 4.47
N LYS A 14 3.12 -1.67 4.46
CA LYS A 14 4.17 -2.43 3.80
C LYS A 14 4.19 -2.15 2.31
N ALA A 15 3.02 -2.18 1.67
CA ALA A 15 2.89 -1.89 0.25
C ALA A 15 3.28 -0.45 -0.07
N TYR A 16 2.91 0.48 0.80
CA TYR A 16 3.25 1.89 0.67
C TYR A 16 4.76 2.11 0.67
N GLN A 17 5.45 1.50 1.63
CA GLN A 17 6.90 1.61 1.72
C GLN A 17 7.59 0.99 0.51
N GLU A 18 7.11 -0.16 0.07
CA GLU A 18 7.66 -0.83 -1.09
C GLU A 18 7.48 0.01 -2.35
N TYR A 19 6.31 0.61 -2.51
CA TYR A 19 6.03 1.50 -3.63
C TYR A 19 6.96 2.73 -3.59
N SER A 20 7.18 3.28 -2.41
CA SER A 20 8.11 4.40 -2.22
C SER A 20 9.52 4.04 -2.71
N LEU A 21 10.01 2.87 -2.34
CA LEU A 21 11.33 2.42 -2.76
C LEU A 21 11.40 2.21 -4.28
N GLU A 22 10.40 1.61 -4.87
CA GLU A 22 10.37 1.34 -6.32
C GLU A 22 10.29 2.62 -7.14
N SER A 23 9.54 3.61 -6.67
CA SER A 23 9.36 4.87 -7.39
C SER A 23 10.48 5.87 -7.15
N GLY A 24 11.28 5.66 -6.12
CA GLY A 24 12.33 6.60 -5.74
C GLY A 24 11.82 7.83 -5.00
N LEU A 25 10.55 7.84 -4.62
CA LEU A 25 9.95 8.95 -3.87
C LEU A 25 10.06 8.71 -2.37
N SER A 26 10.24 9.79 -1.60
CA SER A 26 10.16 9.70 -0.15
C SER A 26 8.72 9.41 0.26
N LEU A 27 8.50 8.98 1.49
CA LEU A 27 7.15 8.71 1.99
C LEU A 27 6.27 9.96 1.93
N LYS A 28 6.86 11.12 2.22
CA LYS A 28 6.16 12.40 2.17
C LYS A 28 5.76 12.76 0.73
N ASP A 29 6.69 12.59 -0.20
CA ASP A 29 6.44 12.89 -1.61
C ASP A 29 5.40 11.94 -2.19
N LEU A 30 5.45 10.67 -1.80
CA LEU A 30 4.47 9.69 -2.23
C LEU A 30 3.08 10.05 -1.71
N SER A 31 2.97 10.52 -0.46
CA SER A 31 1.71 10.97 0.11
C SER A 31 1.11 12.12 -0.70
N ASN A 32 1.94 13.08 -1.10
CA ASN A 32 1.50 14.19 -1.95
C ASN A 32 1.09 13.72 -3.34
N TRP A 33 1.84 12.78 -3.90
CA TRP A 33 1.55 12.20 -5.20
C TRP A 33 0.18 11.50 -5.22
N ILE A 34 -0.14 10.79 -4.17
CA ILE A 34 -1.43 10.09 -4.03
C ILE A 34 -2.59 11.07 -4.04
N LYS A 35 -2.43 12.24 -3.44
CA LYS A 35 -3.46 13.27 -3.44
C LYS A 35 -3.78 13.80 -4.83
N ILE A 36 -2.76 13.85 -5.69
CA ILE A 36 -2.89 14.33 -7.06
C ILE A 36 -3.36 13.20 -7.99
N ASN A 37 -2.87 11.99 -7.73
CA ASN A 37 -3.15 10.81 -8.56
C ASN A 37 -3.75 9.68 -7.70
N PRO A 38 -5.07 9.65 -7.53
CA PRO A 38 -5.71 8.62 -6.69
C PRO A 38 -5.48 7.19 -7.19
N PHE A 39 -5.11 7.01 -8.45
CA PHE A 39 -4.77 5.68 -8.98
C PHE A 39 -3.61 5.02 -8.25
N VAL A 40 -2.70 5.83 -7.71
CA VAL A 40 -1.56 5.32 -6.94
C VAL A 40 -2.05 4.65 -5.66
N ALA A 41 -3.05 5.22 -5.00
CA ALA A 41 -3.63 4.62 -3.81
C ALA A 41 -4.28 3.26 -4.12
N VAL A 42 -4.93 3.15 -5.27
CA VAL A 42 -5.52 1.88 -5.71
C VAL A 42 -4.43 0.82 -5.94
N ALA A 43 -3.33 1.21 -6.56
CA ALA A 43 -2.21 0.30 -6.80
C ALA A 43 -1.61 -0.20 -5.48
N ILE A 44 -1.46 0.69 -4.50
CA ILE A 44 -0.96 0.33 -3.18
C ILE A 44 -1.93 -0.63 -2.48
N GLU A 45 -3.21 -0.37 -2.57
CA GLU A 45 -4.23 -1.24 -1.97
C GLU A 45 -4.21 -2.63 -2.59
N ASP A 46 -4.10 -2.72 -3.90
CA ASP A 46 -4.00 -4.01 -4.59
C ASP A 46 -2.77 -4.79 -4.13
N ARG A 47 -1.66 -4.12 -3.95
CA ARG A 47 -0.44 -4.75 -3.45
C ARG A 47 -0.62 -5.23 -2.02
N ALA A 48 -1.32 -4.46 -1.20
CA ALA A 48 -1.63 -4.84 0.17
C ALA A 48 -2.49 -6.11 0.21
N ILE A 49 -3.45 -6.22 -0.70
CA ILE A 49 -4.29 -7.40 -0.83
C ILE A 49 -3.45 -8.63 -1.21
N GLU A 50 -2.51 -8.46 -2.12
CA GLU A 50 -1.60 -9.54 -2.50
C GLU A 50 -0.79 -10.04 -1.30
N PHE A 51 -0.25 -9.13 -0.49
CA PHE A 51 0.49 -9.50 0.71
C PHE A 51 -0.39 -10.26 1.71
N LEU A 52 -1.62 -9.80 1.89
CA LEU A 52 -2.55 -10.49 2.77
C LEU A 52 -2.81 -11.91 2.31
N ASN A 53 -3.09 -12.09 1.02
CA ASN A 53 -3.36 -13.39 0.45
C ASN A 53 -2.17 -14.34 0.57
N GLU A 54 -0.96 -13.83 0.35
CA GLU A 54 0.27 -14.60 0.49
C GLU A 54 0.45 -15.10 1.92
N ASN A 55 0.08 -14.30 2.90
CA ASN A 55 0.27 -14.66 4.30
C ASN A 55 -0.82 -15.58 4.84
N GLN A 56 -1.90 -15.77 4.11
CA GLN A 56 -2.98 -16.67 4.51
C GLN A 56 -2.87 -18.07 3.88
N LEU A 57 -1.91 -18.25 3.04
CA LEU A 57 -1.62 -19.54 2.47
C LEU A 57 -0.70 -20.32 3.42
#